data_58821977e3828437fbb2fead2aea953e
#
_entry.id   58821977e3828437fbb2fead2aea953e
#
_cell.length_a   1.000
_cell.length_b   1.000
_cell.length_c   1.000
_cell.angle_alpha   90.00
_cell.angle_beta   90.00
_cell.angle_gamma   90.00
#
_symmetry.space_group_name_H-M   'P 1'
#
loop_
_entity.id
_entity.type
_entity.pdbx_description
1 polymer ?
#
loop_
_entity_poly.entity_id
_entity_poly.type
_entity_poly.pdbx_seq_one_letter_code
_entity_poly.pdbx_strand_id
1 'polypeptide(L)'
;RILAIESNHNEQMLLTGPYPYVLKQRVHGDSGHLSNEYTAQALSQLVGPNTRCVVGMHLSHENNRPSIAVRTLAEAVGAQPLNDAFTEAQTPDGSLAICVASQDWPMSL
;
A
#
# COMPACT_ATOMS: atom_id res chain seq x y z
N ARG A 1 14.40 -5.08 -9.75
CA ARG A 1 13.11 -4.80 -10.38
C ARG A 1 12.17 -4.12 -9.38
N ILE A 2 11.44 -3.13 -9.86
CA ILE A 2 10.46 -2.40 -9.07
C ILE A 2 9.06 -2.90 -9.44
N LEU A 3 8.26 -3.21 -8.43
CA LEU A 3 6.86 -3.56 -8.58
C LEU A 3 6.02 -2.39 -8.07
N ALA A 4 5.36 -1.68 -8.99
CA ALA A 4 4.43 -0.60 -8.63
C ALA A 4 3.01 -1.16 -8.67
N ILE A 5 2.26 -0.97 -7.57
CA ILE A 5 0.93 -1.53 -7.45
C ILE A 5 0.04 -0.57 -6.66
N GLU A 6 -1.23 -0.52 -7.02
CA GLU A 6 -2.17 0.34 -6.32
C GLU A 6 -2.40 -0.12 -4.88
N SER A 7 -2.38 0.82 -3.95
CA SER A 7 -2.71 0.60 -2.55
C SER A 7 -3.53 1.80 -2.09
N ASN A 8 -4.78 1.84 -2.49
CA ASN A 8 -5.59 3.05 -2.43
C ASN A 8 -6.06 3.38 -1.03
N HIS A 9 -6.61 2.40 -0.31
CA HIS A 9 -7.30 2.69 0.95
C HIS A 9 -7.14 1.57 1.96
N ASN A 10 -7.26 1.94 3.23
CA ASN A 10 -7.46 1.01 4.33
C ASN A 10 -8.95 0.69 4.40
N GLU A 11 -9.31 -0.59 4.42
CA GLU A 11 -10.71 -1.00 4.35
C GLU A 11 -11.53 -0.45 5.50
N GLN A 12 -10.98 -0.46 6.70
CA GLN A 12 -11.66 0.08 7.87
C GLN A 12 -11.89 1.59 7.76
N MET A 13 -10.89 2.34 7.32
CA MET A 13 -11.02 3.79 7.14
C MET A 13 -12.08 4.12 6.09
N LEU A 14 -12.13 3.36 5.00
CA LEU A 14 -13.16 3.57 3.98
C LEU A 14 -14.55 3.36 4.54
N LEU A 15 -14.76 2.26 5.25
CA LEU A 15 -16.09 1.89 5.77
C LEU A 15 -16.57 2.83 6.88
N THR A 16 -15.65 3.43 7.65
CA THR A 16 -15.99 4.34 8.75
C THR A 16 -15.81 5.81 8.39
N GLY A 17 -15.32 6.10 7.19
CA GLY A 17 -15.02 7.46 6.76
C GLY A 17 -16.24 8.25 6.28
N PRO A 18 -16.01 9.47 5.76
CA PRO A 18 -17.09 10.42 5.46
C PRO A 18 -17.84 10.18 4.15
N TYR A 19 -17.39 9.23 3.31
CA TYR A 19 -18.03 9.00 2.03
C TYR A 19 -19.47 8.50 2.19
N PRO A 20 -20.41 8.92 1.31
CA PRO A 20 -21.75 8.34 1.27
C PRO A 20 -21.69 6.82 1.06
N TYR A 21 -22.68 6.11 1.61
CA TYR A 21 -22.73 4.66 1.58
C TYR A 21 -22.59 4.09 0.15
N VAL A 22 -23.28 4.69 -0.81
CA VAL A 22 -23.24 4.23 -2.21
C VAL A 22 -21.82 4.35 -2.77
N LEU A 23 -21.13 5.45 -2.47
CA LEU A 23 -19.76 5.66 -2.93
C LEU A 23 -18.80 4.67 -2.26
N LYS A 24 -18.99 4.38 -0.96
CA LYS A 24 -18.20 3.38 -0.25
C LYS A 24 -18.30 2.02 -0.91
N GLN A 25 -19.49 1.60 -1.27
CA GLN A 25 -19.69 0.32 -1.95
C GLN A 25 -19.01 0.30 -3.31
N ARG A 26 -19.06 1.40 -4.06
CA ARG A 26 -18.41 1.48 -5.36
C ARG A 26 -16.90 1.36 -5.26
N VAL A 27 -16.28 2.03 -4.28
CA VAL A 27 -14.83 1.98 -4.09
C VAL A 27 -14.40 0.61 -3.57
N HIS A 28 -15.19 0.00 -2.69
CA HIS A 28 -14.88 -1.29 -2.07
C HIS A 28 -15.13 -2.47 -3.01
N GLY A 29 -15.97 -2.31 -4.03
CA GLY A 29 -16.33 -3.38 -4.95
C GLY A 29 -15.26 -3.67 -6.00
N ASP A 30 -15.52 -4.68 -6.83
CA ASP A 30 -14.57 -5.18 -7.83
C ASP A 30 -14.20 -4.14 -8.88
N SER A 31 -15.08 -3.18 -9.15
CA SER A 31 -14.84 -2.12 -10.12
C SER A 31 -14.17 -0.90 -9.51
N GLY A 32 -13.89 -0.90 -8.20
CA GLY A 32 -13.26 0.19 -7.50
C GLY A 32 -11.75 0.04 -7.42
N HIS A 33 -11.14 0.80 -6.50
CA HIS A 33 -9.71 0.77 -6.27
C HIS A 33 -9.32 -0.41 -5.36
N LEU A 34 -8.07 -0.84 -5.47
CA LEU A 34 -7.53 -1.90 -4.62
C LEU A 34 -7.25 -1.37 -3.22
N SER A 35 -7.70 -2.09 -2.20
CA SER A 35 -7.38 -1.78 -0.81
C SER A 35 -5.94 -2.17 -0.49
N ASN A 36 -5.39 -1.59 0.59
CA ASN A 36 -4.09 -2.02 1.11
C ASN A 36 -4.10 -3.53 1.41
N GLU A 37 -5.17 -4.00 2.02
CA GLU A 37 -5.32 -5.40 2.44
C GLU A 37 -5.35 -6.35 1.24
N TYR A 38 -6.09 -5.98 0.20
CA TYR A 38 -6.16 -6.79 -1.01
C TYR A 38 -4.78 -6.85 -1.70
N THR A 39 -4.12 -5.70 -1.82
CA THR A 39 -2.79 -5.62 -2.41
C THR A 39 -1.78 -6.44 -1.62
N ALA A 40 -1.85 -6.37 -0.28
CA ALA A 40 -0.97 -7.16 0.59
C ALA A 40 -1.13 -8.66 0.34
N GLN A 41 -2.37 -9.13 0.19
CA GLN A 41 -2.62 -10.54 -0.11
C GLN A 41 -2.03 -10.96 -1.46
N ALA A 42 -2.04 -10.07 -2.45
CA ALA A 42 -1.53 -10.35 -3.77
C ALA A 42 0.00 -10.38 -3.82
N LEU A 43 0.68 -9.71 -2.88
CA LEU A 43 2.14 -9.59 -2.92
C LEU A 43 2.86 -10.92 -2.88
N SER A 44 2.32 -11.92 -2.17
CA SER A 44 2.95 -13.24 -2.10
C SER A 44 3.08 -13.91 -3.46
N GLN A 45 2.22 -13.55 -4.41
CA GLN A 45 2.25 -14.09 -5.77
C GLN A 45 3.00 -13.18 -6.74
N LEU A 46 3.06 -11.87 -6.45
CA LEU A 46 3.63 -10.89 -7.36
C LEU A 46 5.11 -10.64 -7.11
N VAL A 47 5.56 -10.77 -5.86
CA VAL A 47 6.97 -10.57 -5.51
C VAL A 47 7.76 -11.83 -5.89
N GLY A 48 8.81 -11.63 -6.69
CA GLY A 48 9.68 -12.71 -7.12
C GLY A 48 11.11 -12.48 -6.66
N PRO A 49 12.04 -13.40 -6.99
CA PRO A 49 13.43 -13.32 -6.52
C PRO A 49 14.17 -12.09 -7.05
N ASN A 50 13.70 -11.50 -8.13
CA ASN A 50 14.32 -10.31 -8.72
C ASN A 50 13.63 -9.01 -8.32
N THR A 51 12.59 -9.07 -7.51
CA THR A 51 11.90 -7.87 -7.03
C THR A 51 12.73 -7.23 -5.90
N ARG A 52 13.09 -5.95 -6.06
CA ARG A 52 13.92 -5.23 -5.10
C ARG A 52 13.13 -4.19 -4.32
N CYS A 53 12.03 -3.71 -4.88
CA CYS A 53 11.23 -2.65 -4.28
C CYS A 53 9.77 -2.82 -4.65
N VAL A 54 8.89 -2.64 -3.68
CA VAL A 54 7.43 -2.54 -3.89
C VAL A 54 7.03 -1.11 -3.59
N VAL A 55 6.34 -0.47 -4.53
CA VAL A 55 5.86 0.90 -4.39
C VAL A 55 4.33 0.88 -4.42
N GLY A 56 3.71 1.23 -3.31
CA GLY A 56 2.27 1.45 -3.24
C GLY A 56 1.92 2.79 -3.88
N MET A 57 0.93 2.81 -4.74
CA MET A 57 0.55 3.98 -5.53
C MET A 57 -0.91 4.33 -5.33
N HIS A 58 -1.29 5.55 -5.73
CA HIS A 58 -2.67 6.02 -5.73
C HIS A 58 -3.35 5.96 -4.35
N LEU A 59 -2.63 6.33 -3.30
CA LEU A 59 -3.20 6.36 -1.95
C LEU A 59 -4.30 7.42 -1.85
N SER A 60 -5.42 7.03 -1.25
CA SER A 60 -6.50 7.96 -0.97
C SER A 60 -6.09 8.92 0.16
N HIS A 61 -6.33 10.22 -0.02
CA HIS A 61 -6.06 11.20 1.03
C HIS A 61 -6.98 11.03 2.25
N GLU A 62 -8.20 10.57 2.01
CA GLU A 62 -9.21 10.47 3.08
C GLU A 62 -9.22 9.12 3.76
N ASN A 63 -8.91 8.04 3.02
CA ASN A 63 -9.08 6.66 3.48
C ASN A 63 -7.78 5.89 3.57
N ASN A 64 -6.66 6.59 3.62
CA ASN A 64 -5.35 5.96 3.77
C ASN A 64 -4.37 6.93 4.43
N ARG A 65 -3.25 6.37 4.85
CA ARG A 65 -2.06 7.12 5.31
C ARG A 65 -0.84 6.37 4.80
N PRO A 66 0.25 7.07 4.47
CA PRO A 66 1.48 6.38 4.05
C PRO A 66 1.93 5.31 5.04
N SER A 67 1.89 5.62 6.36
CA SER A 67 2.30 4.67 7.39
C SER A 67 1.39 3.44 7.45
N ILE A 68 0.09 3.60 7.21
CA ILE A 68 -0.85 2.48 7.23
C ILE A 68 -0.62 1.59 6.01
N ALA A 69 -0.48 2.19 4.83
CA ALA A 69 -0.23 1.45 3.60
C ALA A 69 1.09 0.68 3.70
N VAL A 70 2.19 1.34 4.09
CA VAL A 70 3.49 0.69 4.21
C VAL A 70 3.44 -0.44 5.23
N ARG A 71 2.81 -0.22 6.38
CA ARG A 71 2.68 -1.25 7.42
C ARG A 71 1.94 -2.48 6.91
N THR A 72 0.83 -2.28 6.22
CA THR A 72 0.03 -3.39 5.69
C THR A 72 0.84 -4.19 4.67
N LEU A 73 1.50 -3.51 3.74
CA LEU A 73 2.32 -4.18 2.73
C LEU A 73 3.55 -4.85 3.35
N ALA A 74 4.17 -4.20 4.34
CA ALA A 74 5.35 -4.75 5.01
C ALA A 74 5.04 -6.04 5.76
N GLU A 75 3.90 -6.11 6.43
CA GLU A 75 3.49 -7.32 7.15
C GLU A 75 3.36 -8.52 6.21
N ALA A 76 2.92 -8.29 4.97
CA ALA A 76 2.74 -9.35 4.00
C ALA A 76 4.06 -9.98 3.56
N VAL A 77 5.17 -9.27 3.65
CA VAL A 77 6.48 -9.74 3.19
C VAL A 77 7.52 -9.84 4.33
N GLY A 78 7.10 -9.61 5.57
CA GLY A 78 8.01 -9.70 6.71
C GLY A 78 9.00 -8.55 6.82
N ALA A 79 8.67 -7.38 6.28
CA ALA A 79 9.53 -6.20 6.33
C ALA A 79 9.39 -5.45 7.65
N GLN A 80 10.45 -4.73 8.03
CA GLN A 80 10.52 -3.93 9.25
C GLN A 80 10.61 -2.45 8.90
N PRO A 81 10.13 -1.54 9.78
CA PRO A 81 10.20 -0.11 9.50
C PRO A 81 11.65 0.38 9.44
N LEU A 82 11.93 1.27 8.50
CA LEU A 82 13.23 1.93 8.38
C LEU A 82 13.25 3.30 9.05
N ASN A 83 12.08 3.85 9.40
CA ASN A 83 11.98 5.15 10.06
C ASN A 83 10.85 5.14 11.07
N ASP A 84 10.84 6.13 11.97
CA ASP A 84 9.83 6.23 13.03
C ASP A 84 8.43 6.48 12.48
N ALA A 85 8.33 7.15 11.33
CA ALA A 85 7.04 7.45 10.69
C ALA A 85 6.44 6.24 9.97
N PHE A 86 7.20 5.16 9.81
CA PHE A 86 6.80 3.95 9.10
C PHE A 86 6.36 4.25 7.66
N THR A 87 7.09 5.13 6.97
CA THR A 87 6.83 5.45 5.58
C THR A 87 7.71 4.64 4.62
N GLU A 88 8.68 3.92 5.16
CA GLU A 88 9.55 3.01 4.43
C GLU A 88 9.82 1.78 5.28
N ALA A 89 9.92 0.63 4.64
CA ALA A 89 10.22 -0.63 5.30
C ALA A 89 11.15 -1.47 4.43
N GLN A 90 11.82 -2.43 5.05
CA GLN A 90 12.76 -3.31 4.35
C GLN A 90 12.78 -4.67 5.05
N THR A 91 12.94 -5.74 4.26
CA THR A 91 13.13 -7.06 4.84
C THR A 91 14.47 -7.12 5.60
N PRO A 92 14.58 -8.00 6.63
CA PRO A 92 15.80 -8.06 7.45
C PRO A 92 17.09 -8.32 6.67
N ASP A 93 17.00 -9.05 5.55
CA ASP A 93 18.14 -9.33 4.69
C ASP A 93 18.45 -8.20 3.69
N GLY A 94 17.62 -7.14 3.67
CA GLY A 94 17.81 -6.00 2.79
C GLY A 94 17.45 -6.23 1.33
N SER A 95 16.88 -7.39 1.00
CA SER A 95 16.63 -7.74 -0.40
C SER A 95 15.39 -7.06 -0.99
N LEU A 96 14.44 -6.64 -0.15
CA LEU A 96 13.18 -6.05 -0.60
C LEU A 96 12.84 -4.83 0.24
N ALA A 97 12.60 -3.71 -0.42
CA ALA A 97 12.15 -2.47 0.21
C ALA A 97 10.69 -2.19 -0.13
N ILE A 98 9.98 -1.58 0.81
CA ILE A 98 8.59 -1.16 0.65
C ILE A 98 8.51 0.34 0.86
N CYS A 99 7.87 1.04 -0.06
CA CYS A 99 7.57 2.46 0.09
C CYS A 99 6.28 2.81 -0.64
N VAL A 100 5.84 4.05 -0.54
CA VAL A 100 4.64 4.52 -1.22
C VAL A 100 4.95 5.80 -1.96
N ALA A 101 4.27 5.99 -3.09
CA ALA A 101 4.30 7.25 -3.84
C ALA A 101 3.12 8.09 -3.38
N SER A 102 3.40 9.28 -2.89
CA SER A 102 2.37 10.22 -2.48
C SER A 102 1.89 11.02 -3.70
N GLN A 103 0.59 11.36 -3.70
CA GLN A 103 0.04 12.24 -4.72
C GLN A 103 0.66 13.64 -4.65
N ASP A 104 1.04 14.07 -3.44
CA ASP A 104 1.66 15.38 -3.21
C ASP A 104 3.17 15.36 -3.48
N TRP A 105 3.76 14.18 -3.54
CA TRP A 105 5.21 13.98 -3.70
C TRP A 105 5.44 12.91 -4.77
N PRO A 106 5.27 13.26 -6.06
CA PRO A 106 5.53 12.26 -7.11
C PRO A 106 6.97 11.78 -7.00
N MET A 107 7.14 10.47 -7.02
CA MET A 107 8.47 9.89 -6.98
C MET A 107 9.20 10.17 -8.28
N SER A 108 10.45 10.58 -8.16
CA SER A 108 11.37 10.61 -9.29
C SER A 108 11.93 9.20 -9.45
N LEU A 109 11.54 8.56 -10.50
CA LEU A 109 12.01 7.22 -10.81
C LEU A 109 13.13 7.26 -11.81
#